data_662fed89347ddddb76b07e9e8e3f476a
#
_entry.id   662fed89347ddddb76b07e9e8e3f476a
#
_cell.length_a   1.000
_cell.length_b   1.000
_cell.length_c   1.000
_cell.angle_alpha   90.00
_cell.angle_beta   90.00
_cell.angle_gamma   90.00
#
_symmetry.space_group_name_H-M   'P 1'
#
loop_
_entity.id
_entity.type
_entity.pdbx_description
1 polymer ?
#
loop_
_entity_poly.entity_id
_entity_poly.type
_entity_poly.pdbx_seq_one_letter_code
_entity_poly.pdbx_strand_id
1 'polypeptide(L)'
;MGALDVSLKHATVVCTARILVIEDNASDVFLLNRALNRQDFPFELVHLLSGGEALAFIRRQGAYAGAAIPDLILMDLNLSKYTGEDILREIRAAKHLAGVPVCVWSSSQSRRDKSLLKDLGVSQFITKPSGLDQFMEIGKTIKDLLAG
;
A
#
# COMPACT_ATOMS: atom_id res chain seq x y z
N MET A 1 -41.66 2.93 1.10
CA MET A 1 -40.91 1.80 0.57
C MET A 1 -39.72 2.25 -0.27
N GLY A 2 -39.93 3.05 -1.27
CA GLY A 2 -38.84 3.51 -2.14
C GLY A 2 -37.75 4.31 -1.42
N ALA A 3 -38.12 5.13 -0.47
CA ALA A 3 -37.15 5.93 0.28
C ALA A 3 -36.20 5.06 1.11
N LEU A 4 -36.71 3.97 1.66
CA LEU A 4 -35.90 3.05 2.44
C LEU A 4 -34.88 2.33 1.56
N ASP A 5 -35.32 1.89 0.38
CA ASP A 5 -34.44 1.23 -0.56
C ASP A 5 -33.32 2.15 -1.05
N VAL A 6 -33.64 3.41 -1.28
CA VAL A 6 -32.66 4.42 -1.70
C VAL A 6 -31.62 4.64 -0.59
N SER A 7 -32.05 4.70 0.67
CA SER A 7 -31.11 4.81 1.79
C SER A 7 -30.17 3.63 1.88
N LEU A 8 -30.68 2.43 1.72
CA LEU A 8 -29.87 1.21 1.73
C LEU A 8 -28.86 1.20 0.59
N LYS A 9 -29.27 1.63 -0.59
CA LYS A 9 -28.36 1.71 -1.73
C LYS A 9 -27.22 2.68 -1.46
N HIS A 10 -27.49 3.82 -0.87
CA HIS A 10 -26.45 4.78 -0.50
C HIS A 10 -25.52 4.20 0.55
N ALA A 11 -26.04 3.52 1.55
CA ALA A 11 -25.25 2.89 2.59
C ALA A 11 -24.32 1.80 2.06
N THR A 12 -24.74 1.09 1.00
CA THR A 12 -23.96 -0.01 0.44
C THR A 12 -22.95 0.40 -0.63
N VAL A 13 -22.95 1.68 -1.03
CA VAL A 13 -22.05 2.17 -2.07
C VAL A 13 -20.66 2.48 -1.54
N VAL A 14 -20.52 2.59 -0.22
CA VAL A 14 -19.22 2.93 0.39
C VAL A 14 -18.29 1.73 0.32
N CYS A 15 -17.24 1.86 -0.50
CA CYS A 15 -16.23 0.81 -0.65
C CYS A 15 -15.06 1.07 0.30
N THR A 16 -14.62 0.02 0.98
CA THR A 16 -13.45 0.09 1.84
C THR A 16 -12.19 -0.17 1.01
N ALA A 17 -11.28 0.78 0.99
CA ALA A 17 -10.01 0.63 0.28
C ALA A 17 -9.11 -0.36 1.01
N ARG A 18 -8.49 -1.28 0.27
CA ARG A 18 -7.54 -2.24 0.82
C ARG A 18 -6.13 -1.79 0.48
N ILE A 19 -5.35 -1.51 1.52
CA ILE A 19 -3.98 -1.03 1.38
C ILE A 19 -3.05 -2.09 1.94
N LEU A 20 -2.18 -2.62 1.09
CA LEU A 20 -1.15 -3.55 1.51
C LEU A 20 0.13 -2.79 1.79
N VAL A 21 0.68 -2.95 3.00
CA VAL A 21 1.91 -2.29 3.39
C VAL A 21 2.99 -3.34 3.64
N ILE A 22 4.08 -3.25 2.91
CA ILE A 22 5.24 -4.11 3.08
C ILE A 22 6.33 -3.27 3.75
N GLU A 23 6.51 -3.47 5.06
CA GLU A 23 7.36 -2.63 5.88
C GLU A 23 7.79 -3.39 7.13
N ASP A 24 9.08 -3.43 7.42
CA ASP A 24 9.59 -4.10 8.62
C ASP A 24 9.63 -3.17 9.86
N ASN A 25 9.42 -1.88 9.68
CA ASN A 25 9.39 -0.92 10.78
C ASN A 25 7.95 -0.67 11.26
N ALA A 26 7.59 -1.28 12.37
CA ALA A 26 6.23 -1.16 12.93
C ALA A 26 5.88 0.27 13.31
N SER A 27 6.85 1.08 13.72
CA SER A 27 6.60 2.48 14.07
C SER A 27 6.13 3.29 12.87
N ASP A 28 6.73 3.06 11.70
CA ASP A 28 6.31 3.74 10.48
C ASP A 28 4.90 3.35 10.09
N VAL A 29 4.54 2.09 10.26
CA VAL A 29 3.18 1.62 9.96
C VAL A 29 2.17 2.21 10.94
N PHE A 30 2.54 2.34 12.20
CA PHE A 30 1.69 3.00 13.19
C PHE A 30 1.40 4.45 12.79
N LEU A 31 2.43 5.19 12.40
CA LEU A 31 2.26 6.58 11.95
C LEU A 31 1.44 6.67 10.67
N LEU A 32 1.65 5.74 9.75
CA LEU A 32 0.86 5.67 8.52
C LEU A 32 -0.61 5.46 8.83
N ASN A 33 -0.93 4.55 9.74
CA ASN A 33 -2.31 4.29 10.11
C ASN A 33 -2.97 5.54 10.69
N ARG A 34 -2.26 6.30 11.51
CA ARG A 34 -2.76 7.57 12.04
C ARG A 34 -2.96 8.59 10.91
N ALA A 35 -2.04 8.66 9.98
CA ALA A 35 -2.15 9.58 8.84
C ALA A 35 -3.36 9.27 7.98
N LEU A 36 -3.62 7.99 7.73
CA LEU A 36 -4.79 7.56 6.96
C LEU A 36 -6.09 7.83 7.69
N ASN A 37 -6.13 7.61 9.00
CA ASN A 37 -7.32 7.88 9.79
C ASN A 37 -7.73 9.36 9.76
N ARG A 38 -6.78 10.26 9.62
CA ARG A 38 -7.06 11.69 9.53
C ARG A 38 -7.72 12.09 8.21
N GLN A 39 -7.65 11.24 7.19
CA GLN A 39 -8.21 11.55 5.88
C GLN A 39 -9.69 11.20 5.75
N ASP A 40 -10.26 10.61 6.78
CA ASP A 40 -11.70 10.37 6.89
C ASP A 40 -12.27 9.60 5.70
N PHE A 41 -11.69 8.47 5.39
CA PHE A 41 -12.20 7.53 4.39
C PHE A 41 -12.06 6.10 4.90
N PRO A 42 -12.96 5.20 4.47
CA PRO A 42 -12.88 3.81 4.93
C PRO A 42 -11.72 3.08 4.29
N PHE A 43 -10.86 2.48 5.10
CA PHE A 43 -9.75 1.69 4.61
C PHE A 43 -9.46 0.51 5.52
N GLU A 44 -8.84 -0.49 4.96
CA GLU A 44 -8.30 -1.65 5.66
C GLU A 44 -6.82 -1.74 5.34
N LEU A 45 -5.99 -1.81 6.37
CA LEU A 45 -4.55 -1.89 6.23
C LEU A 45 -4.09 -3.31 6.52
N VAL A 46 -3.47 -3.94 5.52
CA VAL A 46 -2.85 -5.25 5.68
C VAL A 46 -1.35 -5.03 5.75
N HIS A 47 -0.74 -5.39 6.87
CA HIS A 47 0.67 -5.14 7.13
C HIS A 47 1.47 -6.43 7.03
N LEU A 48 2.44 -6.47 6.13
CA LEU A 48 3.40 -7.54 5.99
C LEU A 48 4.75 -7.05 6.51
N LEU A 49 5.31 -7.79 7.47
CA LEU A 49 6.49 -7.36 8.22
C LEU A 49 7.81 -7.64 7.54
N SER A 50 7.81 -8.45 6.49
CA SER A 50 9.06 -8.90 5.88
C SER A 50 8.89 -9.19 4.40
N GLY A 51 10.02 -9.26 3.70
CA GLY A 51 10.02 -9.70 2.31
C GLY A 51 9.53 -11.12 2.13
N GLY A 52 9.78 -12.00 3.12
CA GLY A 52 9.28 -13.38 3.09
C GLY A 52 7.76 -13.43 3.14
N GLU A 53 7.14 -12.65 4.01
CA GLU A 53 5.68 -12.54 4.04
C GLU A 53 5.13 -11.94 2.75
N ALA A 54 5.83 -10.95 2.20
CA ALA A 54 5.44 -10.34 0.94
C ALA A 54 5.44 -11.36 -0.19
N LEU A 55 6.47 -12.19 -0.28
CA LEU A 55 6.54 -13.24 -1.30
C LEU A 55 5.42 -14.26 -1.13
N ALA A 56 5.13 -14.66 0.11
CA ALA A 56 4.03 -15.58 0.38
C ALA A 56 2.69 -15.00 -0.05
N PHE A 57 2.48 -13.72 0.21
CA PHE A 57 1.27 -13.01 -0.22
C PHE A 57 1.17 -12.96 -1.74
N ILE A 58 2.24 -12.57 -2.41
CA ILE A 58 2.27 -12.45 -3.87
C ILE A 58 2.02 -13.81 -4.52
N ARG A 59 2.59 -14.87 -3.97
CA ARG A 59 2.48 -16.24 -4.48
C ARG A 59 1.22 -16.94 -4.01
N ARG A 60 0.41 -16.30 -3.18
CA ARG A 60 -0.84 -16.83 -2.64
C ARG A 60 -0.63 -18.13 -1.89
N GLN A 61 0.38 -18.16 -1.04
CA GLN A 61 0.77 -19.33 -0.27
C GLN A 61 0.30 -19.25 1.18
N GLY A 62 0.07 -20.41 1.80
CA GLY A 62 -0.26 -20.51 3.21
C GLY A 62 -1.51 -19.71 3.59
N ALA A 63 -1.38 -18.87 4.60
CA ALA A 63 -2.47 -18.01 5.08
C ALA A 63 -2.98 -17.04 4.03
N TYR A 64 -2.22 -16.79 2.98
CA TYR A 64 -2.55 -15.82 1.95
C TYR A 64 -3.20 -16.42 0.71
N ALA A 65 -3.51 -17.71 0.71
CA ALA A 65 -4.05 -18.40 -0.45
C ALA A 65 -5.38 -17.78 -0.93
N GLY A 66 -6.21 -17.31 0.00
CA GLY A 66 -7.50 -16.67 -0.33
C GLY A 66 -7.51 -15.18 -0.09
N ALA A 67 -6.35 -14.54 0.02
CA ALA A 67 -6.27 -13.13 0.33
C ALA A 67 -6.89 -12.26 -0.78
N ALA A 68 -7.59 -11.20 -0.38
CA ALA A 68 -8.16 -10.25 -1.32
C ALA A 68 -7.06 -9.45 -2.02
N ILE A 69 -7.34 -9.05 -3.26
CA ILE A 69 -6.42 -8.22 -4.03
C ILE A 69 -6.48 -6.80 -3.46
N PRO A 70 -5.31 -6.19 -3.14
CA PRO A 70 -5.31 -4.83 -2.63
C PRO A 70 -5.61 -3.81 -3.71
N ASP A 71 -6.06 -2.64 -3.28
CA ASP A 71 -6.28 -1.50 -4.17
C ASP A 71 -4.99 -0.68 -4.36
N LEU A 72 -4.07 -0.78 -3.41
CA LEU A 72 -2.78 -0.10 -3.44
C LEU A 72 -1.77 -0.90 -2.64
N ILE A 73 -0.55 -0.95 -3.15
CA ILE A 73 0.58 -1.53 -2.42
C ILE A 73 1.55 -0.40 -2.08
N LEU A 74 1.84 -0.25 -0.79
CA LEU A 74 2.89 0.64 -0.30
C LEU A 74 4.03 -0.22 0.21
N MET A 75 5.24 -0.02 -0.32
CA MET A 75 6.37 -0.85 0.09
C MET A 75 7.64 -0.05 0.33
N ASP A 76 8.40 -0.49 1.31
CA ASP A 76 9.74 0.01 1.56
C ASP A 76 10.74 -0.71 0.64
N LEU A 77 11.69 0.02 0.11
CA LEU A 77 12.78 -0.57 -0.66
C LEU A 77 13.85 -1.23 0.21
N ASN A 78 13.92 -0.86 1.48
CA ASN A 78 14.96 -1.31 2.41
C ASN A 78 14.45 -2.38 3.36
N LEU A 79 14.16 -3.54 2.82
CA LEU A 79 13.77 -4.71 3.62
C LEU A 79 15.02 -5.49 4.01
N SER A 80 14.97 -6.18 5.16
CA SER A 80 16.18 -6.76 5.77
C SER A 80 16.80 -7.90 4.98
N LYS A 81 16.02 -8.79 4.36
CA LYS A 81 16.53 -9.97 3.65
C LYS A 81 16.39 -9.90 2.14
N TYR A 82 15.44 -9.14 1.66
CA TYR A 82 15.12 -9.03 0.24
C TYR A 82 15.20 -7.58 -0.16
N THR A 83 15.69 -7.31 -1.36
CA THR A 83 15.63 -5.95 -1.87
C THR A 83 14.21 -5.62 -2.32
N GLY A 84 13.84 -4.34 -2.19
CA GLY A 84 12.54 -3.89 -2.66
C GLY A 84 12.36 -4.12 -4.14
N GLU A 85 13.43 -4.01 -4.93
CA GLU A 85 13.38 -4.27 -6.35
C GLU A 85 13.00 -5.71 -6.66
N ASP A 86 13.53 -6.68 -5.89
CA ASP A 86 13.20 -8.10 -6.08
C ASP A 86 11.72 -8.35 -5.81
N ILE A 87 11.20 -7.77 -4.73
CA ILE A 87 9.79 -7.90 -4.40
C ILE A 87 8.93 -7.25 -5.48
N LEU A 88 9.34 -6.09 -5.95
CA LEU A 88 8.61 -5.35 -6.99
C LEU A 88 8.53 -6.15 -8.29
N ARG A 89 9.62 -6.82 -8.68
CA ARG A 89 9.62 -7.68 -9.86
C ARG A 89 8.64 -8.85 -9.71
N GLU A 90 8.58 -9.44 -8.52
CA GLU A 90 7.62 -10.50 -8.24
C GLU A 90 6.17 -9.98 -8.34
N ILE A 91 5.90 -8.78 -7.82
CA ILE A 91 4.58 -8.16 -7.95
C ILE A 91 4.21 -7.98 -9.42
N ARG A 92 5.13 -7.47 -10.23
CA ARG A 92 4.84 -7.22 -11.65
C ARG A 92 4.67 -8.50 -12.46
N ALA A 93 5.32 -9.59 -12.03
CA ALA A 93 5.18 -10.89 -12.69
C ALA A 93 3.87 -11.61 -12.31
N ALA A 94 3.24 -11.22 -11.21
CA ALA A 94 2.01 -11.85 -10.75
C ALA A 94 0.80 -11.24 -11.47
N LYS A 95 0.09 -12.06 -12.24
CA LYS A 95 -1.04 -11.60 -13.06
C LYS A 95 -2.14 -10.95 -12.24
N HIS A 96 -2.44 -11.49 -11.07
CA HIS A 96 -3.51 -10.98 -10.21
C HIS A 96 -3.18 -9.62 -9.59
N LEU A 97 -1.91 -9.20 -9.63
CA LEU A 97 -1.47 -7.91 -9.10
C LEU A 97 -1.05 -6.93 -10.20
N ALA A 98 -1.15 -7.31 -11.46
CA ALA A 98 -0.62 -6.52 -12.56
C ALA A 98 -1.19 -5.10 -12.65
N GLY A 99 -2.46 -4.94 -12.32
CA GLY A 99 -3.13 -3.64 -12.37
C GLY A 99 -3.09 -2.85 -11.06
N VAL A 100 -2.49 -3.40 -10.01
CA VAL A 100 -2.47 -2.74 -8.70
C VAL A 100 -1.37 -1.69 -8.67
N PRO A 101 -1.69 -0.43 -8.35
CA PRO A 101 -0.66 0.61 -8.24
C PRO A 101 0.27 0.33 -7.06
N VAL A 102 1.56 0.58 -7.27
CA VAL A 102 2.58 0.43 -6.25
C VAL A 102 3.19 1.78 -5.94
N CYS A 103 3.15 2.15 -4.68
CA CYS A 103 3.82 3.32 -4.15
C CYS A 103 5.02 2.85 -3.32
N VAL A 104 6.16 3.44 -3.57
CA VAL A 104 7.39 3.12 -2.83
C VAL A 104 7.66 4.23 -1.84
N TRP A 105 7.97 3.87 -0.61
CA TRP A 105 8.43 4.84 0.38
C TRP A 105 9.75 4.37 0.99
N SER A 106 10.65 5.29 1.25
CA SER A 106 11.94 4.96 1.85
C SER A 106 12.55 6.18 2.51
N SER A 107 13.59 5.96 3.31
CA SER A 107 14.28 7.06 4.00
C SER A 107 14.98 7.96 2.99
N SER A 108 15.22 9.21 3.39
CA SER A 108 15.92 10.19 2.57
C SER A 108 17.35 9.79 2.23
N GLN A 109 17.92 8.85 2.98
CA GLN A 109 19.27 8.35 2.76
C GLN A 109 19.35 7.28 1.67
N SER A 110 18.21 6.75 1.27
CA SER A 110 18.19 5.70 0.25
C SER A 110 18.50 6.26 -1.12
N ARG A 111 19.50 5.67 -1.75
CA ARG A 111 19.81 5.96 -3.15
C ARG A 111 19.20 4.87 -4.00
N ARG A 112 18.32 5.26 -4.89
CA ARG A 112 17.63 4.31 -5.74
C ARG A 112 17.61 4.80 -7.18
N ASP A 113 17.64 3.87 -8.09
CA ASP A 113 17.48 4.18 -9.50
C ASP A 113 16.00 4.39 -9.78
N LYS A 114 15.58 5.64 -9.77
CA LYS A 114 14.17 6.00 -10.00
C LYS A 114 13.69 5.60 -11.38
N SER A 115 14.60 5.57 -12.36
CA SER A 115 14.28 5.13 -13.71
C SER A 115 13.89 3.66 -13.72
N LEU A 116 14.68 2.82 -13.03
CA LEU A 116 14.37 1.39 -12.90
C LEU A 116 13.04 1.17 -12.19
N LEU A 117 12.78 1.89 -11.11
CA LEU A 117 11.53 1.77 -10.38
C LEU A 117 10.34 2.16 -11.24
N LYS A 118 10.48 3.21 -12.03
CA LYS A 118 9.45 3.63 -12.98
C LYS A 118 9.19 2.54 -14.02
N ASP A 119 10.24 1.93 -14.53
CA ASP A 119 10.14 0.83 -15.50
C ASP A 119 9.42 -0.38 -14.89
N LEU A 120 9.58 -0.58 -13.58
CA LEU A 120 8.89 -1.63 -12.83
C LEU A 120 7.47 -1.22 -12.42
N GLY A 121 6.97 -0.09 -12.90
CA GLY A 121 5.58 0.31 -12.71
C GLY A 121 5.26 0.99 -11.39
N VAL A 122 6.26 1.59 -10.73
CA VAL A 122 6.02 2.37 -9.52
C VAL A 122 5.24 3.63 -9.87
N SER A 123 4.09 3.82 -9.24
CA SER A 123 3.21 4.97 -9.51
C SER A 123 3.67 6.23 -8.80
N GLN A 124 4.23 6.07 -7.60
CA GLN A 124 4.62 7.20 -6.76
C GLN A 124 5.82 6.81 -5.92
N PHE A 125 6.75 7.74 -5.75
CA PHE A 125 7.89 7.57 -4.86
C PHE A 125 7.76 8.58 -3.72
N ILE A 126 7.75 8.10 -2.48
CA ILE A 126 7.63 8.93 -1.28
C ILE A 126 8.90 8.80 -0.45
N THR A 127 9.50 9.93 -0.08
CA THR A 127 10.57 9.93 0.90
C THR A 127 9.94 10.02 2.29
N LYS A 128 10.29 9.11 3.18
CA LYS A 128 9.79 9.14 4.56
C LYS A 128 10.27 10.42 5.24
N PRO A 129 9.34 11.25 5.73
CA PRO A 129 9.73 12.48 6.40
C PRO A 129 10.20 12.21 7.82
N SER A 130 10.96 13.16 8.38
CA SER A 130 11.41 13.08 9.76
C SER A 130 10.43 13.75 10.72
N GLY A 131 9.58 14.65 10.22
CA GLY A 131 8.61 15.38 11.03
C GLY A 131 7.23 14.74 11.02
N LEU A 132 6.52 14.82 12.14
CA LEU A 132 5.19 14.24 12.27
C LEU A 132 4.17 14.86 11.33
N ASP A 133 4.19 16.19 11.20
CA ASP A 133 3.25 16.90 10.34
C ASP A 133 3.40 16.49 8.89
N GLN A 134 4.65 16.37 8.44
CA GLN A 134 4.96 15.92 7.09
C GLN A 134 4.55 14.48 6.88
N PHE A 135 4.70 13.64 7.92
CA PHE A 135 4.29 12.25 7.85
C PHE A 135 2.77 12.14 7.67
N MET A 136 2.03 13.02 8.33
CA MET A 136 0.57 13.03 8.20
C MET A 136 0.11 13.35 6.76
N GLU A 137 0.90 14.09 6.00
CA GLU A 137 0.57 14.39 4.60
C GLU A 137 0.64 13.15 3.69
N ILE A 138 1.35 12.13 4.09
CA ILE A 138 1.39 10.86 3.34
C ILE A 138 -0.02 10.26 3.23
N GLY A 139 -0.83 10.40 4.28
CA GLY A 139 -2.21 9.95 4.25
C GLY A 139 -3.01 10.57 3.12
N LYS A 140 -2.83 11.86 2.90
CA LYS A 140 -3.49 12.57 1.81
C LYS A 140 -3.00 12.07 0.44
N THR A 141 -1.71 11.89 0.30
CA THR A 141 -1.11 11.37 -0.94
C THR A 141 -1.70 10.00 -1.29
N ILE A 142 -1.81 9.12 -0.31
CA ILE A 142 -2.36 7.78 -0.51
C ILE A 142 -3.84 7.86 -0.87
N LYS A 143 -4.59 8.69 -0.17
CA LYS A 143 -6.01 8.90 -0.48
C LYS A 143 -6.19 9.37 -1.91
N ASP A 144 -5.37 10.32 -2.35
CA ASP A 144 -5.44 10.85 -3.71
C ASP A 144 -5.10 9.78 -4.76
N LEU A 145 -4.11 8.93 -4.47
CA LEU A 145 -3.76 7.81 -5.35
C LEU A 145 -4.90 6.81 -5.48
N LEU A 146 -5.61 6.55 -4.39
CA LEU A 146 -6.75 5.64 -4.40
C LEU A 146 -7.95 6.20 -5.15
N ALA A 147 -8.10 7.51 -5.16
CA ALA A 147 -9.20 8.18 -5.86
C ALA A 147 -8.95 8.27 -7.37
N GLY A 148 -7.69 8.27 -7.76
CA GLY A 148 -7.30 8.40 -9.15
C GLY A 148 -7.29 7.10 -9.87
#